data_06d092af0627d2982bfe0879613bc6da
#
_entry.id   06d092af0627d2982bfe0879613bc6da
#
_cell.length_a   1.000
_cell.length_b   1.000
_cell.length_c   1.000
_cell.angle_alpha   90.00
_cell.angle_beta   90.00
_cell.angle_gamma   90.00
#
_symmetry.space_group_name_H-M   'P 1'
#
loop_
_entity.id
_entity.type
_entity.pdbx_description
1 polymer ?
#
loop_
_entity_poly.entity_id
_entity_poly.type
_entity_poly.pdbx_seq_one_letter_code
_entity_poly.pdbx_strand_id
1 'polypeptide(L)'
;MSWKVYLSGEIHTDWREQIIAGAAELKLDIEFYSANTDHESSDAAGDHLRSNDVPFWRDHQSSKVNAIRTKNLIKQCDIGVVRFGDKYRQWNAAFDAGMLAALDKPFITLHDEGIIHPLKEVDAAAMAWAETPQQIVEILRYVTNN
;
A
#
# COMPACT_ATOMS: atom_id res chain seq x y z
N MET A 1 -14.71 13.03 -11.61
CA MET A 1 -13.52 12.17 -11.64
C MET A 1 -13.40 11.44 -10.32
N SER A 2 -13.13 10.15 -10.37
CA SER A 2 -12.94 9.33 -9.16
C SER A 2 -11.66 9.69 -8.43
N TRP A 3 -11.68 9.58 -7.12
CA TRP A 3 -10.47 9.61 -6.30
C TRP A 3 -9.67 8.32 -6.50
N LYS A 4 -8.35 8.43 -6.51
CA LYS A 4 -7.44 7.30 -6.69
C LYS A 4 -6.71 7.01 -5.39
N VAL A 5 -6.99 5.85 -4.80
CA VAL A 5 -6.40 5.45 -3.51
C VAL A 5 -5.51 4.22 -3.71
N TYR A 6 -4.25 4.34 -3.29
CA TYR A 6 -3.27 3.26 -3.36
C TYR A 6 -3.19 2.55 -2.01
N LEU A 7 -3.39 1.24 -2.02
CA LEU A 7 -3.34 0.37 -0.84
C LEU A 7 -2.03 -0.40 -0.83
N SER A 8 -1.11 -0.01 0.04
CA SER A 8 0.20 -0.62 0.23
C SER A 8 0.27 -1.39 1.54
N GLY A 9 1.08 -2.41 1.59
CA GLY A 9 1.41 -3.06 2.84
C GLY A 9 1.21 -4.57 2.82
N GLU A 10 1.02 -5.16 4.00
CA GLU A 10 0.96 -6.61 4.17
C GLU A 10 -0.12 -7.25 3.28
N ILE A 11 0.14 -8.49 2.86
CA ILE A 11 -0.68 -9.20 1.88
C ILE A 11 -1.31 -10.50 2.43
N HIS A 12 -1.30 -10.67 3.75
CA HIS A 12 -1.70 -11.93 4.39
C HIS A 12 -3.11 -11.90 5.00
N THR A 13 -3.70 -10.72 5.16
CA THR A 13 -5.05 -10.53 5.71
C THR A 13 -5.95 -9.79 4.72
N ASP A 14 -7.24 -9.70 5.02
CA ASP A 14 -8.26 -9.15 4.13
C ASP A 14 -8.54 -7.64 4.34
N TRP A 15 -7.59 -6.93 4.90
CA TRP A 15 -7.78 -5.49 5.20
C TRP A 15 -8.10 -4.65 3.96
N ARG A 16 -7.53 -5.00 2.79
CA ARG A 16 -7.83 -4.31 1.53
C ARG A 16 -9.29 -4.52 1.12
N GLU A 17 -9.72 -5.76 1.15
CA GLU A 17 -11.09 -6.14 0.82
C GLU A 17 -12.10 -5.46 1.75
N GLN A 18 -11.79 -5.33 3.03
CA GLN A 18 -12.63 -4.63 3.99
C GLN A 18 -12.76 -3.13 3.65
N ILE A 19 -11.68 -2.47 3.27
CA ILE A 19 -11.72 -1.05 2.85
C ILE A 19 -12.52 -0.90 1.56
N ILE A 20 -12.26 -1.73 0.56
CA ILE A 20 -12.95 -1.67 -0.73
C ILE A 20 -14.45 -1.93 -0.55
N ALA A 21 -14.82 -2.95 0.23
CA ALA A 21 -16.23 -3.27 0.52
C ALA A 21 -16.93 -2.13 1.28
N GLY A 22 -16.26 -1.57 2.29
CA GLY A 22 -16.81 -0.45 3.06
C GLY A 22 -17.03 0.80 2.21
N ALA A 23 -16.09 1.12 1.34
CA ALA A 23 -16.24 2.24 0.40
C ALA A 23 -17.37 2.02 -0.61
N ALA A 24 -17.51 0.79 -1.12
CA ALA A 24 -18.59 0.42 -2.03
C ALA A 24 -19.97 0.51 -1.35
N GLU A 25 -20.09 0.05 -0.13
CA GLU A 25 -21.33 0.13 0.66
C GLU A 25 -21.78 1.59 0.84
N LEU A 26 -20.84 2.51 1.06
CA LEU A 26 -21.10 3.93 1.18
C LEU A 26 -21.19 4.65 -0.18
N LYS A 27 -21.03 3.92 -1.28
CA LYS A 27 -21.05 4.47 -2.66
C LYS A 27 -20.05 5.59 -2.90
N LEU A 28 -18.87 5.49 -2.29
CA LEU A 28 -17.79 6.45 -2.50
C LEU A 28 -17.22 6.31 -3.92
N ASP A 29 -16.98 7.43 -4.59
CA ASP A 29 -16.41 7.44 -5.92
C ASP A 29 -14.88 7.34 -5.86
N ILE A 30 -14.41 6.13 -5.57
CA ILE A 30 -12.97 5.82 -5.39
C ILE A 30 -12.57 4.66 -6.28
N GLU A 31 -11.46 4.84 -6.99
CA GLU A 31 -10.72 3.76 -7.65
C GLU A 31 -9.57 3.32 -6.75
N PHE A 32 -9.54 2.03 -6.41
CA PHE A 32 -8.47 1.47 -5.59
C PHE A 32 -7.39 0.82 -6.44
N TYR A 33 -6.15 1.14 -6.12
CA TYR A 33 -4.95 0.50 -6.66
C TYR A 33 -4.21 -0.20 -5.54
N SER A 34 -3.50 -1.26 -5.87
CA SER A 34 -2.80 -2.07 -4.85
C SER A 34 -1.49 -2.61 -5.41
N ALA A 35 -0.57 -2.95 -4.51
CA ALA A 35 0.53 -3.84 -4.83
C ALA A 35 0.02 -5.19 -5.32
N ASN A 36 0.87 -5.95 -6.01
CA ASN A 36 0.54 -7.32 -6.37
C ASN A 36 0.50 -8.17 -5.10
N THR A 37 -0.69 -8.66 -4.74
CA THR A 37 -0.91 -9.46 -3.53
C THR A 37 -0.68 -10.96 -3.73
N ASP A 38 -0.44 -11.40 -4.96
CA ASP A 38 -0.04 -12.75 -5.28
C ASP A 38 1.49 -12.89 -5.21
N HIS A 39 1.98 -13.54 -4.18
CA HIS A 39 3.40 -13.77 -3.95
C HIS A 39 4.09 -14.43 -5.13
N GLU A 40 3.53 -15.52 -5.63
CA GLU A 40 4.14 -16.29 -6.72
C GLU A 40 4.24 -15.45 -8.00
N SER A 41 3.19 -14.74 -8.35
CA SER A 41 3.18 -13.82 -9.50
C SER A 41 4.16 -12.67 -9.30
N SER A 42 4.27 -12.12 -8.10
CA SER A 42 5.21 -11.06 -7.78
C SER A 42 6.66 -11.52 -7.88
N ASP A 43 6.96 -12.70 -7.33
CA ASP A 43 8.30 -13.28 -7.36
C ASP A 43 8.72 -13.67 -8.78
N ALA A 44 7.78 -14.04 -9.63
CA ALA A 44 7.99 -14.43 -11.01
C ALA A 44 7.96 -13.26 -12.02
N ALA A 45 7.72 -12.04 -11.57
CA ALA A 45 7.48 -10.90 -12.46
C ALA A 45 8.63 -10.60 -13.42
N GLY A 46 9.87 -10.95 -13.06
CA GLY A 46 11.06 -10.77 -13.89
C GLY A 46 11.47 -12.01 -14.69
N ASP A 47 10.81 -13.15 -14.53
CA ASP A 47 11.25 -14.44 -15.12
C ASP A 47 11.19 -14.45 -16.64
N HIS A 48 10.36 -13.60 -17.26
CA HIS A 48 10.29 -13.44 -18.72
C HIS A 48 11.51 -12.75 -19.34
N LEU A 49 12.36 -12.13 -18.53
CA LEU A 49 13.56 -11.42 -19.03
C LEU A 49 14.69 -12.41 -19.31
N ARG A 50 15.20 -13.03 -18.30
CA ARG A 50 16.25 -14.05 -18.39
C ARG A 50 16.10 -15.00 -17.22
N SER A 51 16.09 -16.29 -17.48
CA SER A 51 16.09 -17.29 -16.42
C SER A 51 17.33 -17.13 -15.53
N ASN A 52 17.11 -17.10 -14.23
CA ASN A 52 18.18 -16.98 -13.26
C ASN A 52 17.90 -17.88 -12.05
N ASP A 53 18.75 -18.87 -11.86
CA ASP A 53 18.62 -19.87 -10.78
C ASP A 53 19.18 -19.35 -9.44
N VAL A 54 19.86 -18.22 -9.44
CA VAL A 54 20.35 -17.58 -8.21
C VAL A 54 19.25 -16.76 -7.60
N PRO A 55 18.74 -17.08 -6.38
CA PRO A 55 17.58 -16.40 -5.78
C PRO A 55 17.74 -14.88 -5.68
N PHE A 56 18.92 -14.39 -5.31
CA PHE A 56 19.20 -12.96 -5.22
C PHE A 56 18.96 -12.23 -6.55
N TRP A 57 19.45 -12.77 -7.66
CA TRP A 57 19.29 -12.14 -8.97
C TRP A 57 17.87 -12.26 -9.51
N ARG A 58 17.20 -13.38 -9.23
CA ARG A 58 15.79 -13.56 -9.57
C ARG A 58 14.92 -12.53 -8.85
N ASP A 59 15.10 -12.36 -7.56
CA ASP A 59 14.40 -11.36 -6.76
C ASP A 59 14.71 -9.95 -7.26
N HIS A 60 15.94 -9.67 -7.60
CA HIS A 60 16.37 -8.38 -8.13
C HIS A 60 15.70 -8.03 -9.46
N GLN A 61 15.60 -8.99 -10.39
CA GLN A 61 14.86 -8.81 -11.65
C GLN A 61 13.37 -8.53 -11.40
N SER A 62 12.74 -9.34 -10.57
CA SER A 62 11.32 -9.21 -10.24
C SER A 62 11.01 -7.91 -9.52
N SER A 63 11.86 -7.48 -8.59
CA SER A 63 11.69 -6.22 -7.87
C SER A 63 11.78 -5.01 -8.80
N LYS A 64 12.61 -5.04 -9.81
CA LYS A 64 12.71 -3.96 -10.81
C LYS A 64 11.44 -3.84 -11.65
N VAL A 65 10.91 -4.95 -12.12
CA VAL A 65 9.65 -4.96 -12.88
C VAL A 65 8.48 -4.50 -12.01
N ASN A 66 8.37 -5.03 -10.79
CA ASN A 66 7.38 -4.58 -9.83
C ASN A 66 7.52 -3.10 -9.46
N ALA A 67 8.74 -2.59 -9.38
CA ALA A 67 9.00 -1.17 -9.10
C ALA A 67 8.44 -0.24 -10.18
N ILE A 68 8.50 -0.64 -11.45
CA ILE A 68 7.88 0.14 -12.53
C ILE A 68 6.38 0.29 -12.28
N ARG A 69 5.70 -0.81 -12.01
CA ARG A 69 4.27 -0.84 -11.72
C ARG A 69 3.93 0.00 -10.48
N THR A 70 4.59 -0.27 -9.38
CA THR A 70 4.33 0.40 -8.08
C THR A 70 4.58 1.90 -8.15
N LYS A 71 5.70 2.32 -8.74
CA LYS A 71 6.02 3.76 -8.91
C LYS A 71 4.96 4.50 -9.72
N ASN A 72 4.49 3.89 -10.81
CA ASN A 72 3.45 4.52 -11.62
C ASN A 72 2.13 4.64 -10.87
N LEU A 73 1.72 3.61 -10.15
CA LEU A 73 0.49 3.65 -9.34
C LEU A 73 0.57 4.69 -8.23
N ILE A 74 1.69 4.76 -7.51
CA ILE A 74 1.92 5.76 -6.46
C ILE A 74 1.90 7.18 -7.03
N LYS A 75 2.53 7.40 -8.19
CA LYS A 75 2.50 8.72 -8.85
C LYS A 75 1.10 9.14 -9.25
N GLN A 76 0.25 8.20 -9.62
CA GLN A 76 -1.11 8.46 -10.09
C GLN A 76 -2.12 8.61 -8.95
N CYS A 77 -1.85 8.07 -7.77
CA CYS A 77 -2.81 8.12 -6.67
C CYS A 77 -2.94 9.52 -6.08
N ASP A 78 -4.09 9.78 -5.49
CA ASP A 78 -4.39 11.00 -4.73
C ASP A 78 -4.10 10.80 -3.25
N ILE A 79 -4.31 9.58 -2.73
CA ILE A 79 -4.13 9.22 -1.32
C ILE A 79 -3.50 7.84 -1.25
N GLY A 80 -2.55 7.65 -0.33
CA GLY A 80 -2.02 6.33 0.01
C GLY A 80 -2.57 5.84 1.34
N VAL A 81 -2.76 4.52 1.45
CA VAL A 81 -3.00 3.83 2.72
C VAL A 81 -1.92 2.78 2.86
N VAL A 82 -1.18 2.82 3.96
CA VAL A 82 -0.03 1.93 4.17
C VAL A 82 -0.26 1.09 5.41
N ARG A 83 -0.48 -0.20 5.23
CA ARG A 83 -0.75 -1.16 6.30
C ARG A 83 0.53 -1.85 6.77
N PHE A 84 0.78 -1.78 8.07
CA PHE A 84 1.81 -2.53 8.75
C PHE A 84 1.15 -3.57 9.65
N GLY A 85 1.35 -4.84 9.33
CA GLY A 85 0.89 -5.96 10.14
C GLY A 85 1.94 -6.38 11.17
N ASP A 86 1.54 -7.21 12.12
CA ASP A 86 2.39 -7.73 13.20
C ASP A 86 3.15 -8.99 12.83
N LYS A 87 2.72 -9.69 11.78
CA LYS A 87 3.19 -11.05 11.45
C LYS A 87 4.54 -11.08 10.72
N TYR A 88 4.81 -10.10 9.88
CA TYR A 88 6.06 -9.97 9.13
C TYR A 88 6.51 -8.51 9.10
N ARG A 89 7.79 -8.30 8.85
CA ARG A 89 8.31 -6.95 8.66
C ARG A 89 7.98 -6.46 7.25
N GLN A 90 7.25 -5.36 7.15
CA GLN A 90 6.85 -4.77 5.86
C GLN A 90 7.79 -3.62 5.48
N TRP A 91 9.04 -3.93 5.22
CA TRP A 91 10.01 -2.89 4.81
C TRP A 91 9.63 -2.25 3.48
N ASN A 92 9.06 -3.02 2.56
CA ASN A 92 8.57 -2.48 1.29
C ASN A 92 7.41 -1.50 1.48
N ALA A 93 6.57 -1.72 2.47
CA ALA A 93 5.52 -0.76 2.83
C ALA A 93 6.12 0.54 3.38
N ALA A 94 7.16 0.47 4.20
CA ALA A 94 7.87 1.66 4.67
C ALA A 94 8.53 2.42 3.51
N PHE A 95 9.06 1.70 2.52
CA PHE A 95 9.60 2.30 1.29
C PHE A 95 8.51 3.03 0.50
N ASP A 96 7.34 2.42 0.34
CA ASP A 96 6.19 3.05 -0.33
C ASP A 96 5.73 4.30 0.42
N ALA A 97 5.67 4.25 1.75
CA ALA A 97 5.33 5.42 2.58
C ALA A 97 6.33 6.56 2.36
N GLY A 98 7.63 6.26 2.32
CA GLY A 98 8.67 7.24 2.03
C GLY A 98 8.53 7.84 0.63
N MET A 99 8.15 7.03 -0.35
CA MET A 99 7.90 7.49 -1.71
C MET A 99 6.67 8.41 -1.78
N LEU A 100 5.58 8.07 -1.10
CA LEU A 100 4.39 8.92 -0.99
C LEU A 100 4.76 10.28 -0.36
N ALA A 101 5.50 10.26 0.74
CA ALA A 101 5.98 11.48 1.40
C ALA A 101 6.84 12.34 0.48
N ALA A 102 7.80 11.73 -0.22
CA ALA A 102 8.70 12.43 -1.13
C ALA A 102 7.99 13.04 -2.36
N LEU A 103 6.88 12.44 -2.79
CA LEU A 103 6.04 12.94 -3.89
C LEU A 103 4.94 13.91 -3.40
N ASP A 104 4.97 14.26 -2.13
CA ASP A 104 3.95 15.12 -1.50
C ASP A 104 2.51 14.58 -1.65
N LYS A 105 2.39 13.27 -1.56
CA LYS A 105 1.11 12.56 -1.56
C LYS A 105 0.65 12.32 -0.12
N PRO A 106 -0.55 12.77 0.27
CA PRO A 106 -1.07 12.43 1.59
C PRO A 106 -1.24 10.93 1.75
N PHE A 107 -0.87 10.39 2.91
CA PHE A 107 -1.09 8.99 3.20
C PHE A 107 -1.50 8.77 4.65
N ILE A 108 -2.15 7.66 4.88
CA ILE A 108 -2.65 7.22 6.17
C ILE A 108 -1.93 5.93 6.53
N THR A 109 -1.38 5.83 7.74
CA THR A 109 -0.87 4.57 8.24
C THR A 109 -1.99 3.76 8.90
N LEU A 110 -1.93 2.45 8.74
CA LEU A 110 -2.88 1.50 9.33
C LEU A 110 -2.10 0.43 10.07
N HIS A 111 -2.09 0.47 11.39
CA HIS A 111 -1.38 -0.49 12.23
C HIS A 111 -1.89 -0.47 13.67
N ASP A 112 -1.56 -1.54 14.42
CA ASP A 112 -1.92 -1.64 15.82
C ASP A 112 -1.04 -0.71 16.70
N GLU A 113 -1.52 -0.39 17.89
CA GLU A 113 -0.78 0.43 18.84
C GLU A 113 0.54 -0.18 19.28
N GLY A 114 0.67 -1.52 19.23
CA GLY A 114 1.87 -2.25 19.64
C GLY A 114 3.12 -1.96 18.80
N ILE A 115 2.97 -1.36 17.61
CA ILE A 115 4.09 -1.06 16.72
C ILE A 115 4.28 0.44 16.46
N ILE A 116 3.75 1.28 17.34
CA ILE A 116 3.92 2.75 17.24
C ILE A 116 5.41 3.14 17.27
N HIS A 117 6.17 2.60 18.21
CA HIS A 117 7.57 2.99 18.35
C HIS A 117 8.44 2.66 17.12
N PRO A 118 8.37 1.46 16.52
CA PRO A 118 9.13 1.18 15.31
C PRO A 118 8.73 2.05 14.10
N LEU A 119 7.49 2.54 14.06
CA LEU A 119 6.94 3.31 12.95
C LEU A 119 6.90 4.81 13.21
N LYS A 120 7.53 5.29 14.27
CA LYS A 120 7.43 6.70 14.69
C LYS A 120 7.75 7.72 13.58
N GLU A 121 8.71 7.43 12.73
CA GLU A 121 9.09 8.34 11.64
C GLU A 121 8.13 8.23 10.45
N VAL A 122 7.65 7.03 10.16
CA VAL A 122 6.62 6.81 9.14
C VAL A 122 5.32 7.50 9.53
N ASP A 123 4.89 7.32 10.78
CA ASP A 123 3.68 7.97 11.32
C ASP A 123 3.83 9.49 11.36
N ALA A 124 5.04 9.99 11.64
CA ALA A 124 5.29 11.44 11.63
C ALA A 124 5.11 12.06 10.24
N ALA A 125 5.37 11.31 9.17
CA ALA A 125 5.17 11.75 7.79
C ALA A 125 3.74 11.55 7.31
N ALA A 126 2.94 10.70 7.96
CA ALA A 126 1.57 10.42 7.61
C ALA A 126 0.63 11.57 8.02
N MET A 127 -0.50 11.70 7.32
CA MET A 127 -1.55 12.67 7.65
C MET A 127 -2.48 12.17 8.75
N ALA A 128 -2.62 10.86 8.89
CA ALA A 128 -3.40 10.22 9.95
C ALA A 128 -2.86 8.82 10.24
N TRP A 129 -3.11 8.35 11.45
CA TRP A 129 -2.91 6.97 11.86
C TRP A 129 -4.26 6.33 12.17
N ALA A 130 -4.52 5.17 11.59
CA ALA A 130 -5.72 4.37 11.84
C ALA A 130 -5.32 2.97 12.36
N GLU A 131 -6.19 2.38 13.14
CA GLU A 131 -5.99 1.05 13.72
C GLU A 131 -6.83 -0.02 13.01
N THR A 132 -7.92 0.39 12.35
CA THR A 132 -8.86 -0.53 11.69
C THR A 132 -9.18 -0.09 10.26
N PRO A 133 -9.51 -1.06 9.37
CA PRO A 133 -9.99 -0.73 8.03
C PRO A 133 -11.23 0.17 8.03
N GLN A 134 -12.11 0.04 9.01
CA GLN A 134 -13.32 0.86 9.15
C GLN A 134 -12.97 2.33 9.40
N GLN A 135 -11.95 2.60 10.20
CA GLN A 135 -11.45 3.97 10.40
C GLN A 135 -10.91 4.57 9.08
N ILE A 136 -10.24 3.78 8.26
CA ILE A 136 -9.82 4.20 6.92
C ILE A 136 -11.03 4.58 6.07
N VAL A 137 -12.07 3.76 6.04
CA VAL A 137 -13.31 4.04 5.28
C VAL A 137 -13.93 5.36 5.73
N GLU A 138 -13.99 5.62 7.04
CA GLU A 138 -14.54 6.87 7.57
C GLU A 138 -13.70 8.10 7.19
N ILE A 139 -12.38 7.98 7.20
CA ILE A 139 -11.49 9.04 6.74
C ILE A 139 -11.72 9.31 5.25
N LEU A 140 -11.75 8.25 4.44
CA LEU A 140 -11.99 8.38 3.00
C LEU A 140 -13.37 8.99 2.72
N ARG A 141 -14.40 8.59 3.46
CA ARG A 141 -15.74 9.19 3.34
C ARG A 141 -15.69 10.70 3.56
N TYR A 142 -15.02 11.15 4.60
CA TYR A 142 -14.90 12.58 4.90
C TYR A 142 -14.12 13.34 3.82
N VAL A 143 -13.01 12.76 3.37
CA VAL A 143 -12.11 13.42 2.41
C VAL A 143 -12.71 13.49 1.01
N THR A 144 -13.46 12.46 0.59
CA THR A 144 -13.95 12.34 -0.79
C THR A 144 -15.37 12.87 -0.99
N ASN A 145 -16.12 13.12 0.09
CA ASN A 145 -17.44 13.75 0.00
C ASN A 145 -17.29 15.27 -0.20
N ASN A 146 -17.84 15.73 -1.30
CA ASN A 146 -17.97 17.16 -1.60
C ASN A 146 -19.27 17.74 -1.01
#